data_68502f50e768cde0a0c9216afe646aa4
#
_entry.id   68502f50e768cde0a0c9216afe646aa4
#
_cell.length_a   1.000
_cell.length_b   1.000
_cell.length_c   1.000
_cell.angle_alpha   90.00
_cell.angle_beta   90.00
_cell.angle_gamma   90.00
#
_symmetry.space_group_name_H-M   'P 1'
#
loop_
_entity.id
_entity.type
_entity.pdbx_description
1 polymer ?
#
loop_
_entity_poly.entity_id
_entity_poly.type
_entity_poly.pdbx_seq_one_letter_code
_entity_poly.pdbx_strand_id
1 'polypeptide(L)'
;MRAALTLIVLIVLSPICSAGAKEDKETTDTRPAVAPDIRDDESKLKLQKGNFVVVPIPISNPTLDTGLIAGAAYFYGQTEEQRKAQPASVTAAAAMYTSNDSRAAAVVQQNYWRDDRWRFTGALGSADLRLSLIAPDEDSGTTNVDWRINGTFFLARLSRKIAGDWYGGAFTRVVDANQSLEFGDDSLDFDTDDVRAVGVGLTAEFDSRDLPINSYSGRHFKIQALFNEEAIGSNDTYQSYDVSFKSYHELSGSVVLAWELLGCQRSGTTPLWDSCIIKLRGFPATDYLGKASYSGQAEVRWRMSKRWGLVAFGGAGEVADSFSGFRDRASIPSYGAGVRFSVLPAKRINMRVDFAKSRDDDAIHLSVGEAF
;
A
#
# COMPACT_ATOMS: atom_id res chain seq x y z
N MET A 1 -12.13 -0.51 6.20
CA MET A 1 -11.32 0.73 6.26
C MET A 1 -9.81 0.51 6.30
N ARG A 2 -9.27 -0.53 6.95
CA ARG A 2 -7.83 -0.81 6.76
C ARG A 2 -7.52 -1.20 5.32
N ALA A 3 -8.38 -1.92 4.63
CA ALA A 3 -8.21 -2.16 3.19
C ALA A 3 -8.32 -0.87 2.39
N ALA A 4 -9.34 -0.07 2.61
CA ALA A 4 -9.52 1.20 1.91
C ALA A 4 -8.61 2.30 2.47
N LEU A 5 -8.38 2.35 3.80
CA LEU A 5 -7.44 3.29 4.41
C LEU A 5 -5.99 2.90 4.15
N THR A 6 -5.65 1.62 4.18
CA THR A 6 -4.32 1.12 3.76
C THR A 6 -4.16 1.32 2.25
N LEU A 7 -5.22 1.20 1.46
CA LEU A 7 -5.20 1.52 0.04
C LEU A 7 -5.01 3.02 -0.20
N ILE A 8 -5.73 3.90 0.50
CA ILE A 8 -5.58 5.36 0.41
C ILE A 8 -4.22 5.81 0.96
N VAL A 9 -3.81 5.32 2.12
CA VAL A 9 -2.50 5.64 2.72
C VAL A 9 -1.35 5.03 1.92
N LEU A 10 -1.50 3.83 1.35
CA LEU A 10 -0.52 3.23 0.44
C LEU A 10 -0.49 3.91 -0.93
N ILE A 11 -1.63 4.31 -1.49
CA ILE A 11 -1.71 5.05 -2.75
C ILE A 11 -1.11 6.45 -2.59
N VAL A 12 -1.34 7.11 -1.46
CA VAL A 12 -0.79 8.45 -1.17
C VAL A 12 0.68 8.38 -0.71
N LEU A 13 1.08 7.31 0.00
CA LEU A 13 2.44 7.17 0.55
C LEU A 13 3.42 6.47 -0.40
N SER A 14 2.97 5.56 -1.27
CA SER A 14 3.86 4.76 -2.11
C SER A 14 4.63 5.58 -3.16
N PRO A 15 4.05 6.54 -3.89
CA PRO A 15 4.77 7.26 -4.93
C PRO A 15 5.61 8.43 -4.41
N ILE A 16 5.41 8.89 -3.17
CA ILE A 16 5.98 10.18 -2.72
C ILE A 16 7.21 9.98 -1.83
N CYS A 17 7.41 8.78 -1.27
CA CYS A 17 8.22 8.57 -0.08
C CYS A 17 9.63 8.07 -0.28
N SER A 18 10.24 8.19 -1.41
CA SER A 18 11.64 7.75 -1.48
C SER A 18 12.42 8.31 -2.67
N ALA A 19 12.90 9.51 -2.52
CA ALA A 19 13.92 10.08 -3.39
C ALA A 19 15.29 10.17 -2.68
N GLY A 20 15.69 9.12 -1.96
CA GLY A 20 17.02 8.97 -1.38
C GLY A 20 17.77 7.89 -2.14
N ALA A 21 18.50 8.23 -3.19
CA ALA A 21 19.44 7.31 -3.81
C ALA A 21 20.67 7.17 -2.88
N LYS A 22 20.97 5.93 -2.47
CA LYS A 22 22.31 5.60 -2.01
C LYS A 22 23.22 5.60 -3.25
N GLU A 23 24.26 6.39 -3.23
CA GLU A 23 25.32 6.38 -4.23
C GLU A 23 26.04 5.02 -4.13
N ASP A 24 26.09 4.27 -5.23
CA ASP A 24 26.81 3.02 -5.33
C ASP A 24 28.32 3.27 -5.23
N LYS A 25 28.99 2.45 -4.43
CA LYS A 25 30.44 2.35 -4.43
C LYS A 25 30.92 1.83 -5.78
N GLU A 26 31.83 2.57 -6.39
CA GLU A 26 32.56 2.25 -7.59
C GLU A 26 33.18 0.85 -7.52
N THR A 27 32.60 -0.09 -8.26
CA THR A 27 33.25 -1.36 -8.61
C THR A 27 33.57 -1.36 -10.09
N THR A 28 34.80 -1.64 -10.38
CA THR A 28 35.47 -1.67 -11.69
C THR A 28 34.65 -2.43 -12.74
N ASP A 29 34.32 -1.71 -13.81
CA ASP A 29 33.42 -2.10 -14.89
C ASP A 29 34.11 -3.04 -15.93
N THR A 30 33.48 -4.19 -16.14
CA THR A 30 33.63 -4.96 -17.39
C THR A 30 32.22 -5.22 -17.93
N ARG A 31 31.65 -4.26 -18.68
CA ARG A 31 30.38 -4.42 -19.38
C ARG A 31 30.56 -4.40 -20.89
N PRO A 32 29.84 -5.25 -21.65
CA PRO A 32 29.75 -5.08 -23.10
C PRO A 32 28.88 -3.89 -23.41
N ALA A 33 29.36 -3.04 -24.30
CA ALA A 33 28.75 -1.81 -24.75
C ALA A 33 27.40 -2.06 -25.42
N VAL A 34 26.29 -1.69 -24.77
CA VAL A 34 25.07 -1.11 -25.33
C VAL A 34 24.11 -0.70 -24.16
N ALA A 35 24.41 0.37 -23.51
CA ALA A 35 23.39 1.17 -22.79
C ALA A 35 23.76 2.63 -23.00
N PRO A 36 22.86 3.47 -23.53
CA PRO A 36 23.13 4.89 -23.57
C PRO A 36 23.18 5.43 -22.15
N ASP A 37 24.22 6.17 -21.87
CA ASP A 37 24.55 6.76 -20.59
C ASP A 37 23.39 7.64 -20.09
N ILE A 38 22.68 7.16 -19.05
CA ILE A 38 21.56 7.87 -18.40
C ILE A 38 22.11 8.93 -17.41
N ARG A 39 23.43 9.00 -17.22
CA ARG A 39 24.06 9.86 -16.22
C ARG A 39 24.01 11.35 -16.57
N ASP A 40 23.81 11.72 -17.81
CA ASP A 40 23.85 13.13 -18.25
C ASP A 40 22.57 13.93 -17.95
N ASP A 41 21.46 13.27 -17.52
CA ASP A 41 20.22 13.99 -17.18
C ASP A 41 20.06 14.27 -15.67
N GLU A 42 20.87 13.62 -14.82
CA GLU A 42 20.88 13.88 -13.37
C GLU A 42 21.37 15.29 -13.00
N SER A 43 22.21 15.88 -13.84
CA SER A 43 22.78 17.20 -13.57
C SER A 43 21.77 18.36 -13.68
N LYS A 44 20.61 18.15 -14.29
CA LYS A 44 19.59 19.19 -14.50
C LYS A 44 18.51 19.26 -13.44
N LEU A 45 18.36 18.22 -12.59
CA LEU A 45 17.50 18.26 -11.42
C LEU A 45 18.32 18.58 -10.16
N LYS A 46 18.94 19.75 -10.11
CA LYS A 46 19.32 20.34 -8.83
C LYS A 46 18.03 20.59 -8.06
N LEU A 47 17.73 19.74 -7.07
CA LEU A 47 16.65 19.98 -6.11
C LEU A 47 16.94 21.31 -5.41
N GLN A 48 16.33 22.37 -5.91
CA GLN A 48 16.35 23.68 -5.26
C GLN A 48 15.57 23.58 -3.95
N LYS A 49 15.93 24.42 -2.97
CA LYS A 49 15.23 24.52 -1.68
C LYS A 49 13.73 24.58 -1.90
N GLY A 50 12.98 23.58 -1.34
CA GLY A 50 11.54 23.56 -1.35
C GLY A 50 10.91 23.24 -2.71
N ASN A 51 10.90 21.97 -3.12
CA ASN A 51 10.22 21.55 -4.35
C ASN A 51 8.77 21.16 -4.09
N PHE A 52 7.86 21.75 -4.84
CA PHE A 52 6.46 21.42 -4.87
C PHE A 52 6.13 20.59 -6.11
N VAL A 53 5.41 19.49 -5.93
CA VAL A 53 5.01 18.57 -7.01
C VAL A 53 3.51 18.35 -6.94
N VAL A 54 2.82 18.44 -8.07
CA VAL A 54 1.40 18.07 -8.20
C VAL A 54 1.30 16.94 -9.21
N VAL A 55 0.58 15.89 -8.85
CA VAL A 55 0.45 14.69 -9.69
C VAL A 55 -1.01 14.25 -9.72
N PRO A 56 -1.64 14.22 -10.90
CA PRO A 56 -2.88 13.48 -11.10
C PRO A 56 -2.54 11.98 -11.24
N ILE A 57 -3.21 11.13 -10.48
CA ILE A 57 -3.02 9.67 -10.49
C ILE A 57 -4.35 9.04 -10.88
N PRO A 58 -4.52 8.60 -12.13
CA PRO A 58 -5.68 7.81 -12.49
C PRO A 58 -5.62 6.46 -11.78
N ILE A 59 -6.75 6.01 -11.27
CA ILE A 59 -6.91 4.71 -10.63
C ILE A 59 -8.07 3.95 -11.25
N SER A 60 -7.92 2.64 -11.32
CA SER A 60 -9.00 1.70 -11.60
C SER A 60 -8.69 0.40 -10.90
N ASN A 61 -9.62 -0.11 -10.14
CA ASN A 61 -9.56 -1.42 -9.49
C ASN A 61 -10.96 -1.89 -9.10
N PRO A 62 -11.18 -3.19 -8.90
CA PRO A 62 -12.52 -3.72 -8.68
C PRO A 62 -13.17 -3.28 -7.34
N THR A 63 -12.40 -2.76 -6.39
CA THR A 63 -12.92 -2.32 -5.06
C THR A 63 -13.44 -0.88 -5.08
N LEU A 64 -12.79 0.00 -5.84
CA LEU A 64 -13.08 1.44 -5.87
C LEU A 64 -13.52 1.95 -7.25
N ASP A 65 -13.67 1.05 -8.22
CA ASP A 65 -13.94 1.39 -9.61
C ASP A 65 -12.87 2.30 -10.24
N THR A 66 -13.27 3.11 -11.19
CA THR A 66 -12.39 4.06 -11.88
C THR A 66 -12.46 5.43 -11.23
N GLY A 67 -11.33 6.09 -11.10
CA GLY A 67 -11.29 7.39 -10.46
C GLY A 67 -9.98 8.14 -10.69
N LEU A 68 -9.89 9.27 -9.99
CA LEU A 68 -8.73 10.13 -10.00
C LEU A 68 -8.31 10.49 -8.59
N ILE A 69 -7.01 10.41 -8.33
CA ILE A 69 -6.38 11.00 -7.15
C ILE A 69 -5.61 12.25 -7.59
N ALA A 70 -5.93 13.39 -7.04
CA ALA A 70 -5.13 14.61 -7.16
C ALA A 70 -4.21 14.70 -5.94
N GLY A 71 -2.90 14.58 -6.17
CA GLY A 71 -1.88 14.62 -5.13
C GLY A 71 -0.98 15.86 -5.26
N ALA A 72 -0.58 16.42 -4.12
CA ALA A 72 0.40 17.48 -4.02
C ALA A 72 1.42 17.14 -2.93
N ALA A 73 2.70 17.39 -3.17
CA ALA A 73 3.75 17.14 -2.20
C ALA A 73 4.76 18.30 -2.17
N TYR A 74 5.18 18.65 -0.97
CA TYR A 74 6.25 19.58 -0.72
C TYR A 74 7.44 18.88 -0.07
N PHE A 75 8.55 18.81 -0.77
CA PHE A 75 9.80 18.24 -0.28
C PHE A 75 10.63 19.33 0.38
N TYR A 76 11.00 19.13 1.61
CA TYR A 76 11.82 20.06 2.37
C TYR A 76 13.26 20.08 1.84
N GLY A 77 13.86 21.26 1.83
CA GLY A 77 15.24 21.44 1.43
C GLY A 77 16.21 20.66 2.32
N GLN A 78 17.26 20.13 1.73
CA GLN A 78 18.33 19.41 2.43
C GLN A 78 19.69 19.99 2.05
N THR A 79 20.65 19.91 2.98
CA THR A 79 22.07 20.11 2.66
C THR A 79 22.60 18.91 1.86
N GLU A 80 23.75 19.05 1.22
CA GLU A 80 24.38 17.93 0.49
C GLU A 80 24.71 16.77 1.41
N GLU A 81 25.11 17.04 2.64
CA GLU A 81 25.38 16.03 3.67
C GLU A 81 24.10 15.28 4.05
N GLN A 82 23.02 16.02 4.28
CA GLN A 82 21.71 15.40 4.57
C GLN A 82 21.19 14.53 3.42
N ARG A 83 21.37 14.95 2.17
CA ARG A 83 20.94 14.14 1.00
C ARG A 83 21.67 12.82 0.88
N LYS A 84 22.93 12.73 1.33
CA LYS A 84 23.69 11.48 1.35
C LYS A 84 23.31 10.57 2.51
N ALA A 85 22.80 11.14 3.60
CA ALA A 85 22.58 10.43 4.85
C ALA A 85 21.12 10.01 5.08
N GLN A 86 20.13 10.76 4.55
CA GLN A 86 18.71 10.54 4.83
C GLN A 86 17.80 10.99 3.68
N PRO A 87 16.61 10.41 3.54
CA PRO A 87 15.59 10.88 2.62
C PRO A 87 15.13 12.32 2.94
N ALA A 88 14.59 13.03 1.96
CA ALA A 88 13.97 14.31 2.18
C ALA A 88 12.69 14.17 3.01
N SER A 89 12.50 15.01 4.00
CA SER A 89 11.21 15.13 4.68
C SER A 89 10.18 15.67 3.71
N VAL A 90 8.92 15.26 3.84
CA VAL A 90 7.85 15.62 2.91
C VAL A 90 6.54 15.84 3.63
N THR A 91 5.80 16.89 3.21
CA THR A 91 4.38 17.05 3.48
C THR A 91 3.63 16.78 2.17
N ALA A 92 2.67 15.88 2.22
CA ALA A 92 1.84 15.57 1.06
C ALA A 92 0.36 15.66 1.41
N ALA A 93 -0.45 16.06 0.44
CA ALA A 93 -1.90 16.04 0.52
C ALA A 93 -2.47 15.38 -0.73
N ALA A 94 -3.55 14.65 -0.59
CA ALA A 94 -4.24 14.07 -1.73
C ALA A 94 -5.75 14.05 -1.49
N ALA A 95 -6.50 14.15 -2.59
CA ALA A 95 -7.94 13.92 -2.63
C ALA A 95 -8.26 12.93 -3.74
N MET A 96 -9.24 12.06 -3.50
CA MET A 96 -9.70 11.02 -4.40
C MET A 96 -11.20 11.16 -4.64
N TYR A 97 -11.59 10.89 -5.90
CA TYR A 97 -12.98 10.70 -6.30
C TYR A 97 -13.07 9.56 -7.32
N THR A 98 -14.06 8.71 -7.20
CA THR A 98 -14.25 7.53 -8.06
C THR A 98 -15.67 7.45 -8.60
N SER A 99 -15.86 6.64 -9.64
CA SER A 99 -17.15 6.50 -10.36
C SER A 99 -18.26 5.88 -9.51
N ASN A 100 -17.92 5.13 -8.46
CA ASN A 100 -18.88 4.63 -7.47
C ASN A 100 -19.16 5.64 -6.34
N ASP A 101 -18.88 6.94 -6.56
CA ASP A 101 -19.06 8.04 -5.59
C ASP A 101 -18.22 7.92 -4.32
N SER A 102 -17.22 7.05 -4.28
CA SER A 102 -16.27 7.05 -3.17
C SER A 102 -15.36 8.28 -3.23
N ARG A 103 -15.15 8.91 -2.09
CA ARG A 103 -14.31 10.10 -1.95
C ARG A 103 -13.46 10.02 -0.70
N ALA A 104 -12.26 10.55 -0.78
CA ALA A 104 -11.38 10.63 0.37
C ALA A 104 -10.41 11.80 0.23
N ALA A 105 -9.95 12.32 1.37
CA ALA A 105 -8.87 13.30 1.40
C ALA A 105 -7.95 13.00 2.58
N ALA A 106 -6.65 13.22 2.40
CA ALA A 106 -5.66 13.02 3.46
C ALA A 106 -4.48 13.98 3.34
N VAL A 107 -3.88 14.28 4.48
CA VAL A 107 -2.59 14.94 4.61
C VAL A 107 -1.64 14.01 5.32
N VAL A 108 -0.42 13.93 4.83
CA VAL A 108 0.64 13.08 5.35
C VAL A 108 1.89 13.91 5.57
N GLN A 109 2.50 13.75 6.73
CA GLN A 109 3.79 14.30 7.08
C GLN A 109 4.78 13.17 7.31
N GLN A 110 5.95 13.24 6.62
CA GLN A 110 7.07 12.37 6.89
C GLN A 110 8.31 13.17 7.21
N ASN A 111 8.97 12.80 8.28
CA ASN A 111 10.19 13.44 8.72
C ASN A 111 11.29 12.40 8.93
N TYR A 112 12.50 12.82 8.53
CA TYR A 112 13.73 12.05 8.72
C TYR A 112 14.75 12.94 9.42
N TRP A 113 15.35 12.44 10.53
CA TRP A 113 16.29 13.22 11.35
C TRP A 113 17.52 12.41 11.70
N ARG A 114 18.61 13.13 12.01
CA ARG A 114 19.86 12.57 12.50
C ARG A 114 20.41 11.45 11.65
N ASP A 115 20.56 11.71 10.35
CA ASP A 115 21.10 10.75 9.39
C ASP A 115 20.26 9.46 9.32
N ASP A 116 18.94 9.65 9.17
CA ASP A 116 17.94 8.57 9.11
C ASP A 116 17.87 7.69 10.37
N ARG A 117 18.35 8.21 11.52
CA ARG A 117 18.20 7.48 12.79
C ARG A 117 16.78 7.54 13.33
N TRP A 118 16.03 8.58 13.01
CA TRP A 118 14.66 8.78 13.43
C TRP A 118 13.76 9.03 12.23
N ARG A 119 12.65 8.33 12.20
CA ARG A 119 11.61 8.45 11.18
C ARG A 119 10.27 8.73 11.85
N PHE A 120 9.60 9.77 11.44
CA PHE A 120 8.24 10.07 11.85
C PHE A 120 7.32 10.00 10.63
N THR A 121 6.12 9.42 10.82
CA THR A 121 5.03 9.48 9.85
C THR A 121 3.76 9.85 10.58
N GLY A 122 3.15 10.97 10.20
CA GLY A 122 1.82 11.39 10.63
C GLY A 122 0.88 11.38 9.44
N ALA A 123 -0.37 10.97 9.64
CA ALA A 123 -1.42 11.04 8.63
C ALA A 123 -2.75 11.41 9.28
N LEU A 124 -3.51 12.28 8.62
CA LEU A 124 -4.85 12.68 8.99
C LEU A 124 -5.70 12.72 7.73
N GLY A 125 -6.94 12.24 7.79
CA GLY A 125 -7.81 12.28 6.64
C GLY A 125 -9.25 11.90 6.95
N SER A 126 -10.08 12.00 5.91
CA SER A 126 -11.47 11.56 5.91
C SER A 126 -11.76 10.74 4.66
N ALA A 127 -12.75 9.85 4.76
CA ALA A 127 -13.20 9.04 3.63
C ALA A 127 -14.70 8.79 3.74
N ASP A 128 -15.37 8.80 2.59
CA ASP A 128 -16.74 8.33 2.38
C ASP A 128 -16.65 7.32 1.25
N LEU A 129 -16.67 6.03 1.59
CA LEU A 129 -16.41 4.94 0.66
C LEU A 129 -17.70 4.17 0.44
N ARG A 130 -17.98 3.86 -0.82
CA ARG A 130 -19.04 2.96 -1.25
C ARG A 130 -18.39 1.71 -1.83
N LEU A 131 -18.61 0.61 -1.17
CA LEU A 131 -17.98 -0.68 -1.48
C LEU A 131 -19.09 -1.71 -1.72
N SER A 132 -18.77 -2.78 -2.40
CA SER A 132 -19.65 -3.93 -2.51
C SER A 132 -19.06 -5.11 -1.74
N LEU A 133 -19.91 -5.87 -1.08
CA LEU A 133 -19.60 -7.13 -0.40
C LEU A 133 -20.39 -8.25 -1.06
N ILE A 134 -19.85 -9.44 -1.08
CA ILE A 134 -20.58 -10.66 -1.41
C ILE A 134 -21.01 -11.32 -0.10
N ALA A 135 -22.31 -11.41 0.14
CA ALA A 135 -22.88 -12.12 1.29
C ALA A 135 -23.58 -13.41 0.86
N PRO A 136 -23.58 -14.47 1.69
CA PRO A 136 -24.39 -15.66 1.47
C PRO A 136 -25.88 -15.31 1.46
N ASP A 137 -26.62 -15.88 0.52
CA ASP A 137 -28.06 -15.78 0.39
C ASP A 137 -28.66 -17.19 0.30
N GLU A 138 -29.75 -17.44 1.01
CA GLU A 138 -30.42 -18.78 1.06
C GLU A 138 -31.06 -19.15 -0.29
N ASP A 139 -31.54 -18.15 -1.05
CA ASP A 139 -32.29 -18.39 -2.31
C ASP A 139 -31.39 -18.38 -3.54
N SER A 140 -30.42 -17.45 -3.61
CA SER A 140 -29.56 -17.25 -4.78
C SER A 140 -28.10 -17.74 -4.59
N GLY A 141 -27.76 -18.21 -3.40
CA GLY A 141 -26.42 -18.63 -3.02
C GLY A 141 -25.50 -17.48 -2.61
N THR A 142 -25.58 -16.33 -3.30
CA THR A 142 -24.86 -15.10 -2.94
C THR A 142 -25.63 -13.86 -3.38
N THR A 143 -25.57 -12.79 -2.59
CA THR A 143 -26.11 -11.47 -2.93
C THR A 143 -25.05 -10.40 -2.76
N ASN A 144 -25.15 -9.34 -3.56
CA ASN A 144 -24.34 -8.16 -3.39
C ASN A 144 -24.95 -7.26 -2.33
N VAL A 145 -24.13 -6.79 -1.41
CA VAL A 145 -24.49 -5.88 -0.33
C VAL A 145 -23.69 -4.61 -0.49
N ASP A 146 -24.38 -3.49 -0.58
CA ASP A 146 -23.72 -2.19 -0.60
C ASP A 146 -23.24 -1.84 0.81
N TRP A 147 -21.94 -1.58 0.92
CA TRP A 147 -21.28 -1.24 2.17
C TRP A 147 -20.73 0.18 2.11
N ARG A 148 -21.30 1.06 2.88
CA ARG A 148 -20.83 2.44 3.02
C ARG A 148 -20.03 2.61 4.30
N ILE A 149 -18.88 3.29 4.19
CA ILE A 149 -18.03 3.67 5.32
C ILE A 149 -17.73 5.16 5.22
N ASN A 150 -18.21 5.92 6.20
CA ASN A 150 -17.90 7.35 6.31
C ASN A 150 -17.13 7.61 7.60
N GLY A 151 -15.99 8.30 7.54
CA GLY A 151 -15.25 8.56 8.77
C GLY A 151 -13.96 9.34 8.60
N THR A 152 -13.33 9.56 9.73
CA THR A 152 -12.02 10.23 9.84
C THR A 152 -11.00 9.28 10.43
N PHE A 153 -9.73 9.53 10.11
CA PHE A 153 -8.62 8.77 10.66
C PHE A 153 -7.43 9.65 11.00
N PHE A 154 -6.73 9.25 12.03
CA PHE A 154 -5.44 9.79 12.41
C PHE A 154 -4.46 8.64 12.64
N LEU A 155 -3.21 8.80 12.22
CA LEU A 155 -2.10 7.89 12.47
C LEU A 155 -0.85 8.71 12.78
N ALA A 156 -0.14 8.33 13.82
CA ALA A 156 1.21 8.84 14.09
C ALA A 156 2.14 7.67 14.44
N ARG A 157 3.31 7.63 13.80
CA ARG A 157 4.36 6.62 14.01
C ARG A 157 5.68 7.30 14.22
N LEU A 158 6.40 6.87 15.24
CA LEU A 158 7.79 7.25 15.48
C LEU A 158 8.65 5.99 15.52
N SER A 159 9.67 5.93 14.68
CA SER A 159 10.61 4.81 14.60
C SER A 159 12.04 5.28 14.76
N ARG A 160 12.86 4.44 15.36
CA ARG A 160 14.28 4.66 15.57
C ARG A 160 15.08 3.53 14.94
N LYS A 161 16.19 3.86 14.31
CA LYS A 161 17.18 2.90 13.82
C LYS A 161 17.81 2.18 14.99
N ILE A 162 17.75 0.85 14.98
CA ILE A 162 18.30 -0.02 16.03
C ILE A 162 19.71 -0.47 15.64
N ALA A 163 19.83 -1.11 14.48
CA ALA A 163 21.12 -1.59 13.96
C ALA A 163 20.98 -1.87 12.44
N GLY A 164 22.02 -1.60 11.65
CA GLY A 164 21.98 -1.81 10.21
C GLY A 164 20.78 -1.13 9.56
N ASP A 165 19.93 -1.90 8.88
CA ASP A 165 18.72 -1.43 8.24
C ASP A 165 17.45 -1.74 9.06
N TRP A 166 17.58 -2.06 10.35
CA TRP A 166 16.48 -2.31 11.26
C TRP A 166 16.03 -1.06 11.98
N TYR A 167 14.70 -0.88 12.01
CA TYR A 167 14.00 0.17 12.74
C TYR A 167 12.97 -0.45 13.67
N GLY A 168 12.89 0.07 14.90
CA GLY A 168 11.83 -0.25 15.85
C GLY A 168 11.08 1.02 16.22
N GLY A 169 9.79 0.92 16.48
CA GLY A 169 9.00 2.09 16.78
C GLY A 169 7.66 1.79 17.42
N ALA A 170 7.00 2.87 17.82
CA ALA A 170 5.65 2.86 18.31
C ALA A 170 4.75 3.71 17.39
N PHE A 171 3.46 3.39 17.40
CA PHE A 171 2.49 4.15 16.64
C PHE A 171 1.13 4.17 17.34
N THR A 172 0.33 5.17 17.02
CA THR A 172 -1.07 5.25 17.41
C THR A 172 -1.94 5.39 16.17
N ARG A 173 -3.16 4.86 16.27
CA ARG A 173 -4.19 4.98 15.25
C ARG A 173 -5.50 5.35 15.95
N VAL A 174 -6.17 6.35 15.41
CA VAL A 174 -7.55 6.71 15.77
C VAL A 174 -8.38 6.65 14.50
N VAL A 175 -9.48 5.96 14.56
CA VAL A 175 -10.49 5.89 13.50
C VAL A 175 -11.83 6.14 14.14
N ASP A 176 -12.59 7.05 13.55
CA ASP A 176 -13.95 7.37 13.94
C ASP A 176 -14.79 7.27 12.68
N ALA A 177 -15.65 6.25 12.58
CA ALA A 177 -16.32 5.91 11.34
C ALA A 177 -17.71 5.32 11.58
N ASN A 178 -18.68 5.80 10.79
CA ASN A 178 -19.99 5.19 10.61
C ASN A 178 -19.92 4.21 9.45
N GLN A 179 -20.57 3.08 9.58
CA GLN A 179 -20.73 2.11 8.51
C GLN A 179 -22.21 1.69 8.39
N SER A 180 -22.69 1.54 7.16
CA SER A 180 -24.01 1.01 6.86
C SER A 180 -23.90 -0.11 5.82
N LEU A 181 -24.79 -1.07 5.90
CA LEU A 181 -24.97 -2.17 4.95
C LEU A 181 -26.37 -2.08 4.37
N GLU A 182 -26.50 -2.04 3.05
CA GLU A 182 -27.77 -2.00 2.33
C GLU A 182 -27.93 -3.29 1.52
N PHE A 183 -29.05 -4.01 1.74
CA PHE A 183 -29.36 -5.27 1.09
C PHE A 183 -30.49 -5.05 0.05
N GLY A 184 -30.17 -4.98 -1.25
CA GLY A 184 -31.13 -4.84 -2.33
C GLY A 184 -32.01 -3.59 -2.23
N ASP A 185 -33.25 -3.67 -2.81
CA ASP A 185 -34.22 -2.56 -2.80
C ASP A 185 -34.92 -2.36 -1.44
N ASP A 186 -34.86 -3.33 -0.55
CA ASP A 186 -35.32 -3.20 0.84
C ASP A 186 -34.16 -2.72 1.69
N SER A 187 -34.09 -1.42 1.93
CA SER A 187 -33.14 -0.81 2.87
C SER A 187 -33.42 -1.29 4.29
N LEU A 188 -32.92 -2.45 4.63
CA LEU A 188 -32.67 -2.79 6.02
C LEU A 188 -31.43 -2.00 6.41
N ASP A 189 -31.68 -0.77 6.80
CA ASP A 189 -30.69 0.13 7.37
C ASP A 189 -30.25 -0.49 8.71
N PHE A 190 -29.30 -1.41 8.65
CA PHE A 190 -28.55 -1.79 9.83
C PHE A 190 -27.61 -0.62 10.10
N ASP A 191 -28.14 0.38 10.79
CA ASP A 191 -27.36 1.42 11.41
C ASP A 191 -26.37 0.72 12.35
N THR A 192 -25.18 0.40 11.82
CA THR A 192 -24.11 -0.12 12.64
C THR A 192 -23.56 1.10 13.37
N ASP A 193 -23.70 1.09 14.67
CA ASP A 193 -23.26 2.15 15.59
C ASP A 193 -21.94 2.80 15.16
N ASP A 194 -21.78 4.09 15.48
CA ASP A 194 -20.52 4.81 15.37
C ASP A 194 -19.38 3.97 15.92
N VAL A 195 -18.46 3.52 15.05
CA VAL A 195 -17.34 2.69 15.44
C VAL A 195 -16.09 3.54 15.60
N ARG A 196 -15.75 3.79 16.84
CA ARG A 196 -14.48 4.43 17.18
C ARG A 196 -13.45 3.38 17.59
N ALA A 197 -12.32 3.38 16.93
CA ALA A 197 -11.18 2.55 17.27
C ALA A 197 -9.96 3.42 17.61
N VAL A 198 -9.50 3.33 18.83
CA VAL A 198 -8.31 4.01 19.33
C VAL A 198 -7.30 2.95 19.74
N GLY A 199 -6.11 2.99 19.17
CA GLY A 199 -5.10 1.98 19.43
C GLY A 199 -3.69 2.54 19.51
N VAL A 200 -2.87 1.87 20.33
CA VAL A 200 -1.43 2.06 20.38
C VAL A 200 -0.74 0.77 19.96
N GLY A 201 0.40 0.89 19.31
CA GLY A 201 1.05 -0.28 18.72
C GLY A 201 2.55 -0.17 18.64
N LEU A 202 3.16 -1.30 18.35
CA LEU A 202 4.59 -1.45 18.12
C LEU A 202 4.85 -1.90 16.68
N THR A 203 5.97 -1.48 16.14
CA THR A 203 6.42 -1.87 14.80
C THR A 203 7.91 -2.20 14.80
N ALA A 204 8.27 -3.24 14.04
CA ALA A 204 9.65 -3.48 13.65
C ALA A 204 9.72 -3.57 12.12
N GLU A 205 10.74 -2.94 11.54
CA GLU A 205 10.92 -2.81 10.10
C GLU A 205 12.38 -3.02 9.73
N PHE A 206 12.62 -3.82 8.70
CA PHE A 206 13.91 -3.96 8.02
C PHE A 206 13.76 -3.50 6.59
N ASP A 207 14.58 -2.57 6.12
CA ASP A 207 14.50 -2.04 4.77
C ASP A 207 15.89 -1.86 4.15
N SER A 208 16.25 -2.79 3.27
CA SER A 208 17.50 -2.76 2.49
C SER A 208 17.27 -2.56 0.99
N ARG A 209 16.07 -2.09 0.59
CA ARG A 209 15.75 -1.83 -0.81
C ARG A 209 16.61 -0.72 -1.39
N ASP A 210 16.97 -0.88 -2.65
CA ASP A 210 17.72 0.13 -3.41
C ASP A 210 16.86 1.40 -3.65
N LEU A 211 15.57 1.22 -3.98
CA LEU A 211 14.61 2.32 -4.15
C LEU A 211 13.20 1.83 -3.78
N PRO A 212 12.61 2.29 -2.64
CA PRO A 212 11.34 1.77 -2.15
C PRO A 212 10.14 1.86 -3.11
N ILE A 213 10.12 2.83 -4.04
CA ILE A 213 9.00 3.02 -4.98
C ILE A 213 8.99 2.00 -6.13
N ASN A 214 10.17 1.52 -6.56
CA ASN A 214 10.34 0.53 -7.62
C ASN A 214 11.69 -0.14 -7.43
N SER A 215 11.71 -1.09 -6.50
CA SER A 215 12.92 -1.80 -6.10
C SER A 215 13.34 -2.79 -7.18
N TYR A 216 14.63 -2.85 -7.45
CA TYR A 216 15.26 -3.87 -8.28
C TYR A 216 16.01 -4.88 -7.45
N SER A 217 16.47 -4.47 -6.27
CA SER A 217 17.20 -5.32 -5.34
C SER A 217 16.88 -4.98 -3.88
N GLY A 218 17.18 -5.91 -2.99
CA GLY A 218 16.99 -5.75 -1.55
C GLY A 218 15.73 -6.40 -1.01
N ARG A 219 15.46 -6.14 0.26
CA ARG A 219 14.35 -6.75 1.01
C ARG A 219 13.68 -5.73 1.91
N HIS A 220 12.40 -5.94 2.13
CA HIS A 220 11.63 -5.18 3.10
C HIS A 220 10.81 -6.13 3.97
N PHE A 221 11.04 -6.11 5.26
CA PHE A 221 10.24 -6.82 6.25
C PHE A 221 9.61 -5.85 7.20
N LYS A 222 8.34 -6.06 7.55
CA LYS A 222 7.64 -5.24 8.52
C LYS A 222 6.66 -6.08 9.31
N ILE A 223 6.69 -5.93 10.63
CA ILE A 223 5.70 -6.47 11.54
C ILE A 223 5.11 -5.34 12.39
N GLN A 224 3.82 -5.41 12.63
CA GLN A 224 3.07 -4.44 13.43
C GLN A 224 2.09 -5.17 14.34
N ALA A 225 2.03 -4.73 15.59
CA ALA A 225 1.00 -5.11 16.54
C ALA A 225 0.30 -3.83 17.02
N LEU A 226 -1.02 -3.79 16.98
CA LEU A 226 -1.85 -2.67 17.44
C LEU A 226 -2.86 -3.19 18.43
N PHE A 227 -2.97 -2.54 19.56
CA PHE A 227 -3.88 -2.84 20.65
C PHE A 227 -4.91 -1.72 20.72
N ASN A 228 -6.15 -2.03 20.39
CA ASN A 228 -7.28 -1.11 20.50
C ASN A 228 -7.99 -1.44 21.81
N GLU A 229 -8.16 -0.44 22.68
CA GLU A 229 -8.65 -0.64 24.05
C GLU A 229 -9.73 0.37 24.39
N GLU A 230 -10.80 -0.09 25.03
CA GLU A 230 -11.86 0.77 25.54
C GLU A 230 -11.32 1.81 26.53
N ALA A 231 -10.33 1.45 27.33
CA ALA A 231 -9.71 2.32 28.32
C ALA A 231 -9.06 3.58 27.73
N ILE A 232 -8.74 3.58 26.41
CA ILE A 232 -8.17 4.74 25.71
C ILE A 232 -9.14 5.35 24.70
N GLY A 233 -10.42 4.93 24.70
CA GLY A 233 -11.50 5.53 23.92
C GLY A 233 -11.92 4.75 22.67
N SER A 234 -11.59 3.47 22.56
CA SER A 234 -12.14 2.55 21.57
C SER A 234 -13.54 2.12 22.01
N ASN A 235 -14.46 1.84 21.07
CA ASN A 235 -15.75 1.21 21.42
C ASN A 235 -15.56 -0.24 21.82
N ASP A 236 -14.61 -0.92 21.16
CA ASP A 236 -14.32 -2.34 21.38
C ASP A 236 -12.85 -2.59 21.66
N THR A 237 -12.59 -3.63 22.45
CA THR A 237 -11.23 -4.13 22.68
C THR A 237 -10.87 -5.20 21.67
N TYR A 238 -9.84 -4.95 20.86
CA TYR A 238 -9.31 -5.92 19.91
C TYR A 238 -7.86 -5.65 19.53
N GLN A 239 -7.17 -6.68 19.05
CA GLN A 239 -5.78 -6.60 18.61
C GLN A 239 -5.65 -6.87 17.11
N SER A 240 -4.74 -6.13 16.49
CA SER A 240 -4.42 -6.26 15.07
C SER A 240 -2.95 -6.58 14.87
N TYR A 241 -2.66 -7.69 14.22
CA TYR A 241 -1.31 -8.11 13.86
C TYR A 241 -1.18 -8.16 12.35
N ASP A 242 -0.15 -7.51 11.81
CA ASP A 242 0.13 -7.50 10.38
C ASP A 242 1.62 -7.78 10.15
N VAL A 243 1.91 -8.66 9.21
CA VAL A 243 3.27 -8.95 8.75
C VAL A 243 3.34 -8.81 7.25
N SER A 244 4.45 -8.25 6.76
CA SER A 244 4.75 -8.18 5.33
C SER A 244 6.22 -8.46 5.10
N PHE A 245 6.50 -9.23 4.04
CA PHE A 245 7.85 -9.48 3.56
C PHE A 245 7.88 -9.33 2.04
N LYS A 246 8.81 -8.52 1.54
CA LYS A 246 9.03 -8.28 0.11
C LYS A 246 10.49 -8.53 -0.21
N SER A 247 10.76 -9.11 -1.36
CA SER A 247 12.12 -9.35 -1.83
C SER A 247 12.24 -9.10 -3.32
N TYR A 248 13.36 -8.52 -3.73
CA TYR A 248 13.60 -8.08 -5.09
C TYR A 248 14.97 -8.59 -5.53
N HIS A 249 15.02 -9.18 -6.71
CA HIS A 249 16.21 -9.79 -7.28
C HIS A 249 16.35 -9.35 -8.72
N GLU A 250 17.37 -8.55 -9.00
CA GLU A 250 17.75 -8.24 -10.39
C GLU A 250 18.43 -9.46 -11.01
N LEU A 251 17.68 -10.17 -11.88
CA LEU A 251 18.16 -11.36 -12.56
C LEU A 251 19.07 -11.00 -13.73
N SER A 252 18.83 -9.86 -14.34
CA SER A 252 19.66 -9.28 -15.39
C SER A 252 19.43 -7.76 -15.44
N GLY A 253 20.26 -7.03 -16.17
CA GLY A 253 20.11 -5.58 -16.34
C GLY A 253 18.73 -5.13 -16.86
N SER A 254 17.84 -6.03 -17.27
CA SER A 254 16.48 -5.71 -17.75
C SER A 254 15.36 -6.50 -17.05
N VAL A 255 15.68 -7.47 -16.20
CA VAL A 255 14.69 -8.37 -15.58
C VAL A 255 14.84 -8.37 -14.07
N VAL A 256 13.73 -8.12 -13.37
CA VAL A 256 13.64 -8.19 -11.91
C VAL A 256 12.59 -9.25 -11.53
N LEU A 257 12.94 -10.14 -10.64
CA LEU A 257 12.02 -11.02 -9.93
C LEU A 257 11.67 -10.34 -8.59
N ALA A 258 10.42 -10.05 -8.38
CA ALA A 258 9.90 -9.53 -7.12
C ALA A 258 8.87 -10.48 -6.53
N TRP A 259 8.82 -10.59 -5.20
CA TRP A 259 7.79 -11.36 -4.52
C TRP A 259 7.46 -10.78 -3.15
N GLU A 260 6.23 -11.01 -2.72
CA GLU A 260 5.65 -10.50 -1.49
C GLU A 260 4.90 -11.61 -0.75
N LEU A 261 5.04 -11.62 0.57
CA LEU A 261 4.23 -12.42 1.49
C LEU A 261 3.57 -11.48 2.49
N LEU A 262 2.29 -11.66 2.71
CA LEU A 262 1.49 -10.89 3.65
C LEU A 262 0.78 -11.84 4.62
N GLY A 263 0.66 -11.43 5.87
CA GLY A 263 -0.11 -12.09 6.89
C GLY A 263 -0.87 -11.07 7.72
N CYS A 264 -2.08 -11.43 8.13
CA CYS A 264 -2.96 -10.61 8.93
C CYS A 264 -3.65 -11.49 9.96
N GLN A 265 -3.76 -10.98 11.19
CA GLN A 265 -4.54 -11.61 12.27
C GLN A 265 -5.25 -10.54 13.07
N ARG A 266 -6.50 -10.83 13.41
CA ARG A 266 -7.33 -10.05 14.32
C ARG A 266 -7.78 -10.94 15.49
N SER A 267 -7.89 -10.34 16.67
CA SER A 267 -8.34 -11.01 17.89
C SER A 267 -9.26 -10.06 18.66
N GLY A 268 -10.30 -10.58 19.28
CA GLY A 268 -11.33 -9.77 19.96
C GLY A 268 -12.48 -9.35 19.04
N THR A 269 -13.24 -8.33 19.45
CA THR A 269 -14.38 -7.79 18.72
C THR A 269 -13.88 -6.80 17.65
N THR A 270 -13.63 -7.32 16.46
CA THR A 270 -13.05 -6.54 15.35
C THR A 270 -14.17 -5.93 14.51
N PRO A 271 -14.17 -4.61 14.27
CA PRO A 271 -15.13 -4.01 13.36
C PRO A 271 -14.88 -4.48 11.91
N LEU A 272 -15.94 -4.58 11.11
CA LEU A 272 -15.90 -5.13 9.75
C LEU A 272 -14.83 -4.45 8.88
N TRP A 273 -14.70 -3.13 8.97
CA TRP A 273 -13.73 -2.36 8.22
C TRP A 273 -12.25 -2.63 8.61
N ASP A 274 -11.95 -3.25 9.75
CA ASP A 274 -10.58 -3.67 10.13
C ASP A 274 -10.36 -5.19 9.95
N SER A 275 -11.24 -5.89 9.26
CA SER A 275 -11.08 -7.32 8.94
C SER A 275 -9.82 -7.58 8.12
N CYS A 276 -9.30 -8.78 8.23
CA CYS A 276 -8.25 -9.28 7.35
C CYS A 276 -8.81 -9.54 5.96
N ILE A 277 -8.06 -9.18 4.93
CA ILE A 277 -8.41 -9.36 3.51
C ILE A 277 -7.30 -10.08 2.77
N ILE A 278 -7.62 -10.65 1.62
CA ILE A 278 -6.62 -11.14 0.66
C ILE A 278 -6.15 -9.96 -0.20
N LYS A 279 -4.84 -9.66 -0.17
CA LYS A 279 -4.25 -8.54 -0.92
C LYS A 279 -3.60 -9.04 -2.21
N LEU A 280 -4.41 -9.44 -3.17
CA LEU A 280 -3.98 -9.87 -4.50
C LEU A 280 -4.70 -9.04 -5.57
N ARG A 281 -4.21 -9.10 -6.79
CA ARG A 281 -4.88 -8.53 -7.97
C ARG A 281 -5.89 -9.55 -8.51
N GLY A 282 -7.02 -9.10 -9.09
CA GLY A 282 -7.95 -9.97 -9.81
C GLY A 282 -9.32 -10.13 -9.17
N PHE A 283 -9.56 -9.55 -8.01
CA PHE A 283 -10.87 -9.53 -7.35
C PHE A 283 -10.98 -8.32 -6.41
N PRO A 284 -12.21 -7.93 -6.01
CA PRO A 284 -12.40 -6.89 -4.99
C PRO A 284 -11.78 -7.30 -3.66
N ALA A 285 -11.16 -6.37 -2.96
CA ALA A 285 -10.58 -6.64 -1.65
C ALA A 285 -11.63 -6.99 -0.58
N THR A 286 -12.88 -6.69 -0.85
CA THR A 286 -14.03 -6.88 0.02
C THR A 286 -14.70 -8.25 -0.11
N ASP A 287 -14.38 -9.04 -1.13
CA ASP A 287 -15.00 -10.37 -1.36
C ASP A 287 -14.59 -11.40 -0.30
N TYR A 288 -13.42 -11.21 0.30
CA TYR A 288 -12.86 -12.16 1.24
C TYR A 288 -12.43 -11.44 2.52
N LEU A 289 -13.31 -11.46 3.52
CA LEU A 289 -13.12 -10.86 4.84
C LEU A 289 -13.05 -11.94 5.92
N GLY A 290 -12.18 -11.75 6.91
CA GLY A 290 -12.08 -12.67 8.04
C GLY A 290 -11.19 -12.14 9.15
N LYS A 291 -10.97 -12.95 10.19
CA LYS A 291 -10.09 -12.59 11.31
C LYS A 291 -8.62 -12.99 11.07
N ALA A 292 -8.38 -13.85 10.10
CA ALA A 292 -7.02 -14.23 9.68
C ALA A 292 -6.92 -14.28 8.16
N SER A 293 -5.80 -13.84 7.59
CA SER A 293 -5.50 -14.02 6.17
C SER A 293 -4.01 -14.14 5.92
N TYR A 294 -3.67 -14.85 4.85
CA TYR A 294 -2.36 -14.77 4.25
C TYR A 294 -2.48 -14.62 2.74
N SER A 295 -1.49 -14.03 2.12
CA SER A 295 -1.35 -14.01 0.66
C SER A 295 0.11 -13.97 0.28
N GLY A 296 0.42 -14.56 -0.86
CA GLY A 296 1.73 -14.50 -1.49
C GLY A 296 1.59 -14.28 -2.98
N GLN A 297 2.43 -13.42 -3.55
CA GLN A 297 2.51 -13.21 -4.99
C GLN A 297 3.95 -13.01 -5.43
N ALA A 298 4.21 -13.42 -6.66
CA ALA A 298 5.48 -13.19 -7.34
C ALA A 298 5.22 -12.55 -8.69
N GLU A 299 6.17 -11.72 -9.15
CA GLU A 299 6.10 -11.13 -10.48
C GLU A 299 7.49 -11.00 -11.11
N VAL A 300 7.53 -11.21 -12.42
CA VAL A 300 8.69 -10.95 -13.25
C VAL A 300 8.45 -9.65 -13.99
N ARG A 301 9.30 -8.66 -13.74
CA ARG A 301 9.29 -7.34 -14.38
C ARG A 301 10.35 -7.30 -15.47
N TRP A 302 9.95 -7.14 -16.71
CA TRP A 302 10.86 -7.04 -17.86
C TRP A 302 10.84 -5.62 -18.44
N ARG A 303 11.98 -4.96 -18.37
CA ARG A 303 12.21 -3.63 -18.97
C ARG A 303 12.62 -3.82 -20.43
N MET A 304 11.66 -3.72 -21.36
CA MET A 304 11.88 -3.90 -22.80
C MET A 304 12.64 -2.74 -23.42
N SER A 305 12.42 -1.54 -22.89
CA SER A 305 13.04 -0.31 -23.38
C SER A 305 13.16 0.72 -22.26
N LYS A 306 13.67 1.92 -22.57
CA LYS A 306 13.77 3.03 -21.60
C LYS A 306 12.42 3.43 -20.98
N ARG A 307 11.33 3.25 -21.72
CA ARG A 307 9.99 3.68 -21.27
C ARG A 307 8.99 2.54 -21.11
N TRP A 308 9.19 1.41 -21.76
CA TRP A 308 8.22 0.33 -21.80
C TRP A 308 8.73 -0.91 -21.10
N GLY A 309 7.87 -1.51 -20.31
CA GLY A 309 8.09 -2.79 -19.66
C GLY A 309 6.84 -3.65 -19.64
N LEU A 310 7.05 -4.93 -19.42
CA LEU A 310 6.00 -5.92 -19.22
C LEU A 310 6.18 -6.57 -17.85
N VAL A 311 5.07 -7.01 -17.29
CA VAL A 311 5.04 -7.78 -16.05
C VAL A 311 4.16 -9.00 -16.24
N ALA A 312 4.60 -10.15 -15.75
CA ALA A 312 3.77 -11.32 -15.55
C ALA A 312 3.79 -11.66 -14.05
N PHE A 313 2.65 -12.03 -13.50
CA PHE A 313 2.52 -12.28 -12.07
C PHE A 313 1.56 -13.42 -11.76
N GLY A 314 1.75 -14.01 -10.58
CA GLY A 314 0.84 -14.97 -10.01
C GLY A 314 1.00 -15.06 -8.51
N GLY A 315 -0.06 -15.48 -7.85
CA GLY A 315 -0.12 -15.59 -6.40
C GLY A 315 -1.32 -16.38 -5.94
N ALA A 316 -1.39 -16.57 -4.63
CA ALA A 316 -2.54 -17.18 -3.98
C ALA A 316 -2.68 -16.63 -2.57
N GLY A 317 -3.89 -16.65 -2.04
CA GLY A 317 -4.20 -16.24 -0.67
C GLY A 317 -5.39 -16.97 -0.11
N GLU A 318 -5.58 -16.84 1.18
CA GLU A 318 -6.68 -17.43 1.91
C GLU A 318 -7.12 -16.53 3.05
N VAL A 319 -8.39 -16.58 3.39
CA VAL A 319 -8.97 -15.92 4.55
C VAL A 319 -9.74 -16.92 5.38
N ALA A 320 -9.69 -16.77 6.70
CA ALA A 320 -10.39 -17.63 7.66
C ALA A 320 -10.75 -16.82 8.93
N ASP A 321 -11.62 -17.41 9.77
CA ASP A 321 -11.97 -16.82 11.07
C ASP A 321 -10.90 -17.06 12.14
N SER A 322 -9.98 -17.99 11.87
CA SER A 322 -8.84 -18.31 12.74
C SER A 322 -7.71 -19.00 11.95
N PHE A 323 -6.51 -19.06 12.52
CA PHE A 323 -5.39 -19.80 11.92
C PHE A 323 -5.68 -21.30 11.71
N SER A 324 -6.49 -21.91 12.56
CA SER A 324 -6.88 -23.32 12.40
C SER A 324 -7.81 -23.53 11.21
N GLY A 325 -8.57 -22.51 10.80
CA GLY A 325 -9.51 -22.55 9.68
C GLY A 325 -8.86 -22.66 8.30
N PHE A 326 -7.55 -22.38 8.18
CA PHE A 326 -6.83 -22.51 6.92
C PHE A 326 -6.66 -23.97 6.44
N ARG A 327 -6.84 -24.96 7.31
CA ARG A 327 -6.66 -26.37 6.95
C ARG A 327 -7.78 -26.91 6.06
N ASP A 328 -8.95 -26.30 6.10
CA ASP A 328 -10.18 -26.84 5.50
C ASP A 328 -10.63 -26.05 4.26
N ARG A 329 -9.88 -25.04 3.84
CA ARG A 329 -10.23 -24.18 2.71
C ARG A 329 -9.18 -24.27 1.61
N ALA A 330 -9.62 -24.08 0.37
CA ALA A 330 -8.70 -24.00 -0.77
C ALA A 330 -8.26 -22.53 -0.97
N SER A 331 -6.96 -22.32 -1.15
CA SER A 331 -6.43 -21.02 -1.46
C SER A 331 -7.00 -20.48 -2.79
N ILE A 332 -7.19 -19.16 -2.87
CA ILE A 332 -7.73 -18.45 -4.00
C ILE A 332 -6.56 -17.99 -4.88
N PRO A 333 -6.44 -18.51 -6.11
CA PRO A 333 -5.37 -18.13 -7.03
C PRO A 333 -5.66 -16.79 -7.68
N SER A 334 -4.60 -16.08 -8.03
CA SER A 334 -4.64 -14.87 -8.86
C SER A 334 -3.43 -14.87 -9.78
N TYR A 335 -3.62 -14.53 -11.05
CA TYR A 335 -2.55 -14.42 -12.02
C TYR A 335 -2.88 -13.38 -13.09
N GLY A 336 -1.87 -12.93 -13.82
CA GLY A 336 -2.10 -11.98 -14.88
C GLY A 336 -0.81 -11.43 -15.48
N ALA A 337 -1.01 -10.41 -16.29
CA ALA A 337 0.06 -9.69 -16.96
C ALA A 337 -0.25 -8.20 -17.01
N GLY A 338 0.79 -7.39 -17.18
CA GLY A 338 0.60 -5.94 -17.24
C GLY A 338 1.68 -5.23 -18.05
N VAL A 339 1.37 -3.99 -18.38
CA VAL A 339 2.24 -3.07 -19.10
C VAL A 339 2.71 -1.99 -18.15
N ARG A 340 3.94 -1.58 -18.32
CA ARG A 340 4.56 -0.46 -17.60
C ARG A 340 4.96 0.61 -18.60
N PHE A 341 4.58 1.85 -18.29
CA PHE A 341 5.08 3.03 -18.99
C PHE A 341 5.82 3.91 -18.00
N SER A 342 7.12 4.10 -18.21
CA SER A 342 7.94 4.92 -17.33
C SER A 342 7.70 6.41 -17.59
N VAL A 343 6.98 7.05 -16.67
CA VAL A 343 6.65 8.47 -16.70
C VAL A 343 7.90 9.30 -16.38
N LEU A 344 8.62 8.89 -15.31
CA LEU A 344 9.87 9.51 -14.88
C LEU A 344 10.96 8.42 -14.73
N PRO A 345 11.68 8.09 -15.83
CA PRO A 345 12.69 7.01 -15.82
C PRO A 345 13.77 7.19 -14.76
N ALA A 346 14.28 8.40 -14.59
CA ALA A 346 15.32 8.72 -13.59
C ALA A 346 14.87 8.46 -12.13
N LYS A 347 13.56 8.47 -11.87
CA LYS A 347 12.97 8.20 -10.55
C LYS A 347 12.28 6.83 -10.49
N ARG A 348 12.36 6.03 -11.55
CA ARG A 348 11.70 4.73 -11.72
C ARG A 348 10.19 4.79 -11.45
N ILE A 349 9.55 5.93 -11.75
CA ILE A 349 8.10 6.09 -11.59
C ILE A 349 7.40 5.61 -12.84
N ASN A 350 6.64 4.54 -12.70
CA ASN A 350 5.89 3.91 -13.78
C ASN A 350 4.39 4.16 -13.61
N MET A 351 3.70 4.37 -14.70
CA MET A 351 2.27 4.10 -14.82
C MET A 351 2.10 2.63 -15.18
N ARG A 352 1.20 1.94 -14.51
CA ARG A 352 0.93 0.52 -14.72
C ARG A 352 -0.52 0.27 -15.13
N VAL A 353 -0.69 -0.69 -16.03
CA VAL A 353 -1.98 -1.32 -16.34
C VAL A 353 -1.78 -2.82 -16.18
N ASP A 354 -2.51 -3.45 -15.27
CA ASP A 354 -2.47 -4.88 -15.01
C ASP A 354 -3.84 -5.49 -15.34
N PHE A 355 -3.84 -6.56 -16.12
CA PHE A 355 -4.97 -7.45 -16.33
C PHE A 355 -4.77 -8.65 -15.42
N ALA A 356 -5.69 -8.87 -14.53
CA ALA A 356 -5.62 -9.93 -13.54
C ALA A 356 -6.87 -10.79 -13.58
N LYS A 357 -6.70 -12.08 -13.32
CA LYS A 357 -7.75 -13.07 -13.21
C LYS A 357 -7.61 -13.83 -11.92
N SER A 358 -8.74 -14.05 -11.23
CA SER A 358 -8.86 -14.96 -10.11
C SER A 358 -9.75 -16.15 -10.45
N ARG A 359 -10.26 -16.85 -9.43
CA ARG A 359 -11.14 -18.01 -9.65
C ARG A 359 -12.43 -17.62 -10.38
N ASP A 360 -13.06 -16.53 -9.93
CA ASP A 360 -14.42 -16.15 -10.31
C ASP A 360 -14.49 -14.77 -10.98
N ASP A 361 -13.39 -13.97 -10.91
CA ASP A 361 -13.34 -12.58 -11.33
C ASP A 361 -12.19 -12.25 -12.27
N ASP A 362 -12.41 -11.22 -13.07
CA ASP A 362 -11.41 -10.54 -13.88
C ASP A 362 -11.30 -9.07 -13.42
N ALA A 363 -10.10 -8.53 -13.40
CA ALA A 363 -9.90 -7.14 -13.00
C ALA A 363 -8.85 -6.42 -13.84
N ILE A 364 -9.10 -5.13 -14.05
CA ILE A 364 -8.13 -4.19 -14.61
C ILE A 364 -7.67 -3.26 -13.49
N HIS A 365 -6.36 -3.20 -13.27
CA HIS A 365 -5.77 -2.26 -12.32
C HIS A 365 -4.96 -1.21 -13.05
N LEU A 366 -5.35 0.04 -12.90
CA LEU A 366 -4.60 1.21 -13.37
C LEU A 366 -4.07 1.97 -12.16
N SER A 367 -2.79 2.29 -12.14
CA SER A 367 -2.17 3.04 -11.04
C SER A 367 -0.79 3.59 -11.44
N VAL A 368 -0.19 4.38 -10.53
CA VAL A 368 1.19 4.84 -10.60
C VAL A 368 2.02 4.11 -9.55
N GLY A 369 3.22 3.69 -9.92
CA GLY A 369 4.11 2.83 -9.11
C GLY A 369 4.01 1.36 -9.49
N GLU A 370 4.71 0.50 -8.73
CA GLU A 370 4.61 -0.95 -8.86
C GLU A 370 3.55 -1.51 -7.89
N ALA A 371 3.22 -2.79 -8.05
CA ALA A 371 2.18 -3.41 -7.21
C ALA A 371 2.65 -3.56 -5.76
N PHE A 372 3.96 -3.79 -5.55
CA PHE A 372 4.61 -3.89 -4.24
C PHE A 372 6.11 -3.62 -4.32
#